data_6c79b625ef6664a06313efaf73c56e9d
#
_entry.id   6c79b625ef6664a06313efaf73c56e9d
#
_cell.length_a   1.000
_cell.length_b   1.000
_cell.length_c   1.000
_cell.angle_alpha   90.00
_cell.angle_beta   90.00
_cell.angle_gamma   90.00
#
_symmetry.space_group_name_H-M   'P 1'
#
loop_
_entity.id
_entity.type
_entity.pdbx_description
1 polymer ?
#
loop_
_entity_poly.entity_id
_entity_poly.type
_entity_poly.pdbx_seq_one_letter_code
_entity_poly.pdbx_strand_id
1 'polypeptide(L)'
;MIKKTKIVATLGPASDNEETMEAMVKAGVNVFRLNFSHGTHEYHKSNIDKIRNIEKRLNKRIGILQDICGPKIRVGKLSEPFYLQAGDELSIYAEDIVGEKIEKGVYRVSLNQPQILPMLKAGEYVYLYDGSIRARVT
;
A
#
# COMPACT_ATOMS: atom_id res chain seq x y z
N MET A 1 -15.76 19.46 -27.41
CA MET A 1 -16.19 19.81 -26.04
C MET A 1 -15.01 19.63 -25.10
N ILE A 2 -14.67 20.64 -24.29
CA ILE A 2 -13.57 20.54 -23.33
C ILE A 2 -14.06 19.70 -22.13
N LYS A 3 -13.42 18.56 -21.88
CA LYS A 3 -13.72 17.71 -20.75
C LYS A 3 -13.27 18.39 -19.45
N LYS A 4 -14.20 18.71 -18.57
CA LYS A 4 -13.91 19.39 -17.29
C LYS A 4 -13.35 18.45 -16.23
N THR A 5 -13.81 17.19 -16.20
CA THR A 5 -13.36 16.16 -15.26
C THR A 5 -12.14 15.44 -15.81
N LYS A 6 -11.10 15.26 -14.99
CA LYS A 6 -9.92 14.46 -15.31
C LYS A 6 -10.10 13.04 -14.74
N ILE A 7 -9.73 12.05 -15.55
CA ILE A 7 -9.74 10.65 -15.12
C ILE A 7 -8.33 10.28 -14.69
N VAL A 8 -8.21 9.83 -13.44
CA VAL A 8 -6.99 9.24 -12.90
C VAL A 8 -7.18 7.73 -12.86
N ALA A 9 -6.27 6.97 -13.46
CA ALA A 9 -6.30 5.52 -13.47
C ALA A 9 -5.03 4.96 -12.82
N THR A 10 -5.19 4.05 -11.87
CA THR A 10 -4.05 3.36 -11.25
C THR A 10 -3.60 2.22 -12.13
N LEU A 11 -2.30 2.15 -12.43
CA LEU A 11 -1.70 1.01 -13.11
C LEU A 11 -1.45 -0.14 -12.14
N GLY A 12 -1.69 -1.34 -12.64
CA GLY A 12 -1.42 -2.59 -11.99
C GLY A 12 -1.21 -3.71 -13.01
N PRO A 13 -0.95 -4.96 -12.59
CA PRO A 13 -0.59 -6.07 -13.49
C PRO A 13 -1.55 -6.31 -14.65
N ALA A 14 -2.83 -5.99 -14.47
CA ALA A 14 -3.85 -6.14 -15.53
C ALA A 14 -3.83 -5.00 -16.57
N SER A 15 -3.13 -3.89 -16.30
CA SER A 15 -3.18 -2.68 -17.11
C SER A 15 -1.81 -2.06 -17.42
N ASP A 16 -0.71 -2.74 -17.08
CA ASP A 16 0.66 -2.22 -17.21
C ASP A 16 1.32 -2.56 -18.57
N ASN A 17 0.57 -3.15 -19.50
CA ASN A 17 1.03 -3.31 -20.87
C ASN A 17 0.70 -2.08 -21.74
N GLU A 18 1.54 -1.81 -22.72
CA GLU A 18 1.47 -0.57 -23.52
C GLU A 18 0.18 -0.46 -24.34
N GLU A 19 -0.34 -1.57 -24.84
CA GLU A 19 -1.57 -1.62 -25.63
C GLU A 19 -2.79 -1.20 -24.78
N THR A 20 -2.91 -1.78 -23.58
CA THR A 20 -3.99 -1.43 -22.64
C THR A 20 -3.87 0.02 -22.19
N MET A 21 -2.67 0.48 -21.85
CA MET A 21 -2.44 1.89 -21.49
C MET A 21 -2.89 2.85 -22.60
N GLU A 22 -2.52 2.54 -23.86
CA GLU A 22 -2.92 3.36 -25.00
C GLU A 22 -4.43 3.36 -25.20
N ALA A 23 -5.09 2.20 -25.08
CA ALA A 23 -6.54 2.10 -25.14
C ALA A 23 -7.21 2.94 -24.04
N MET A 24 -6.68 2.90 -22.81
CA MET A 24 -7.17 3.73 -21.69
C MET A 24 -7.04 5.24 -21.99
N VAL A 25 -5.92 5.66 -22.59
CA VAL A 25 -5.71 7.07 -22.98
C VAL A 25 -6.70 7.49 -24.08
N LYS A 26 -6.95 6.60 -25.06
CA LYS A 26 -7.95 6.82 -26.13
C LYS A 26 -9.36 6.89 -25.54
N ALA A 27 -9.67 6.06 -24.56
CA ALA A 27 -10.94 6.08 -23.80
C ALA A 27 -11.09 7.32 -22.90
N GLY A 28 -10.01 8.08 -22.67
CA GLY A 28 -10.10 9.38 -21.99
C GLY A 28 -9.38 9.51 -20.67
N VAL A 29 -8.53 8.55 -20.29
CA VAL A 29 -7.63 8.70 -19.13
C VAL A 29 -6.69 9.87 -19.36
N ASN A 30 -6.51 10.67 -18.32
CA ASN A 30 -5.69 11.88 -18.33
C ASN A 30 -4.41 11.72 -17.49
N VAL A 31 -4.47 10.90 -16.43
CA VAL A 31 -3.38 10.73 -15.47
C VAL A 31 -3.27 9.25 -15.13
N PHE A 32 -2.08 8.71 -15.18
CA PHE A 32 -1.79 7.41 -14.59
C PHE A 32 -1.20 7.57 -13.18
N ARG A 33 -1.79 6.89 -12.20
CA ARG A 33 -1.28 6.81 -10.84
C ARG A 33 -0.42 5.55 -10.71
N LEU A 34 0.83 5.74 -10.27
CA LEU A 34 1.78 4.69 -9.95
C LEU A 34 1.87 4.55 -8.43
N ASN A 35 1.37 3.44 -7.90
CA ASN A 35 1.36 3.18 -6.45
C ASN A 35 2.71 2.60 -6.01
N PHE A 36 3.58 3.46 -5.46
CA PHE A 36 4.92 3.10 -4.99
C PHE A 36 4.93 2.30 -3.66
N SER A 37 3.76 2.00 -3.10
CA SER A 37 3.66 1.02 -2.01
C SER A 37 3.89 -0.42 -2.49
N HIS A 38 3.88 -0.66 -3.80
CA HIS A 38 4.05 -1.96 -4.45
C HIS A 38 4.96 -1.83 -5.66
N GLY A 39 5.59 -2.94 -6.06
CA GLY A 39 6.51 -2.96 -7.20
C GLY A 39 7.91 -2.47 -6.86
N THR A 40 8.80 -2.47 -7.85
CA THR A 40 10.17 -1.99 -7.75
C THR A 40 10.36 -0.68 -8.50
N HIS A 41 11.48 -0.01 -8.30
CA HIS A 41 11.81 1.21 -9.05
C HIS A 41 11.90 0.92 -10.56
N GLU A 42 12.45 -0.22 -10.94
CA GLU A 42 12.58 -0.66 -12.35
C GLU A 42 11.21 -0.87 -12.98
N TYR A 43 10.28 -1.50 -12.25
CA TYR A 43 8.90 -1.68 -12.67
C TYR A 43 8.21 -0.34 -12.95
N HIS A 44 8.31 0.60 -12.01
CA HIS A 44 7.72 1.93 -12.18
C HIS A 44 8.38 2.72 -13.29
N LYS A 45 9.72 2.63 -13.43
CA LYS A 45 10.45 3.27 -14.53
C LYS A 45 9.98 2.74 -15.89
N SER A 46 9.86 1.43 -16.04
CA SER A 46 9.35 0.81 -17.26
C SER A 46 7.95 1.34 -17.62
N ASN A 47 7.07 1.46 -16.65
CA ASN A 47 5.73 2.01 -16.88
C ASN A 47 5.76 3.50 -17.28
N ILE A 48 6.63 4.29 -16.66
CA ILE A 48 6.85 5.69 -17.05
C ILE A 48 7.32 5.78 -18.51
N ASP A 49 8.28 4.96 -18.90
CA ASP A 49 8.83 4.94 -20.26
C ASP A 49 7.72 4.59 -21.28
N LYS A 50 6.88 3.59 -21.00
CA LYS A 50 5.70 3.23 -21.81
C LYS A 50 4.74 4.43 -21.95
N ILE A 51 4.39 5.08 -20.84
CA ILE A 51 3.51 6.26 -20.85
C ILE A 51 4.09 7.38 -21.73
N ARG A 52 5.38 7.66 -21.62
CA ARG A 52 6.05 8.68 -22.42
C ARG A 52 6.11 8.33 -23.91
N ASN A 53 6.24 7.05 -24.26
CA ASN A 53 6.15 6.58 -25.64
C ASN A 53 4.73 6.78 -26.20
N ILE A 54 3.70 6.42 -25.44
CA ILE A 54 2.29 6.64 -25.81
C ILE A 54 2.01 8.14 -25.99
N GLU A 55 2.49 8.98 -25.07
CA GLU A 55 2.35 10.45 -25.13
C GLU A 55 2.88 11.00 -26.46
N LYS A 56 4.09 10.57 -26.86
CA LYS A 56 4.71 10.96 -28.13
C LYS A 56 3.90 10.48 -29.33
N ARG A 57 3.51 9.18 -29.33
CA ARG A 57 2.78 8.54 -30.44
C ARG A 57 1.40 9.15 -30.67
N LEU A 58 0.69 9.47 -29.57
CA LEU A 58 -0.65 10.08 -29.66
C LEU A 58 -0.63 11.61 -29.72
N ASN A 59 0.54 12.23 -29.61
CA ASN A 59 0.70 13.69 -29.48
C ASN A 59 -0.25 14.27 -28.41
N LYS A 60 -0.33 13.62 -27.25
CA LYS A 60 -1.28 13.94 -26.19
C LYS A 60 -0.60 13.93 -24.83
N ARG A 61 -0.72 15.02 -24.07
CA ARG A 61 -0.17 15.11 -22.72
C ARG A 61 -0.86 14.13 -21.77
N ILE A 62 -0.05 13.34 -21.05
CA ILE A 62 -0.49 12.34 -20.07
C ILE A 62 0.20 12.66 -18.74
N GLY A 63 -0.60 12.92 -17.71
CA GLY A 63 -0.08 13.13 -16.36
C GLY A 63 0.41 11.82 -15.74
N ILE A 64 1.42 11.91 -14.89
CA ILE A 64 1.86 10.81 -14.05
C ILE A 64 1.77 11.27 -12.59
N LEU A 65 1.05 10.52 -11.78
CA LEU A 65 0.94 10.71 -10.34
C LEU A 65 1.77 9.63 -9.65
N GLN A 66 2.89 10.03 -9.06
CA GLN A 66 3.66 9.18 -8.19
C GLN A 66 3.03 9.20 -6.79
N ASP A 67 2.40 8.08 -6.41
CA ASP A 67 1.84 7.92 -5.07
C ASP A 67 2.84 7.19 -4.18
N ILE A 68 3.54 7.97 -3.36
CA ILE A 68 4.51 7.45 -2.39
C ILE A 68 3.79 7.09 -1.10
N CYS A 69 4.09 5.92 -0.55
CA CYS A 69 3.65 5.60 0.79
C CYS A 69 4.37 6.52 1.79
N GLY A 70 3.64 7.26 2.57
CA GLY A 70 4.22 7.91 3.75
C GLY A 70 4.76 6.87 4.76
N PRO A 71 5.23 7.29 5.93
CA PRO A 71 5.62 6.39 7.00
C PRO A 71 4.39 5.63 7.50
N LYS A 72 4.14 4.45 6.92
CA LYS A 72 3.08 3.54 7.39
C LYS A 72 3.65 2.60 8.44
N ILE A 73 2.98 2.56 9.59
CA ILE A 73 3.25 1.57 10.62
C ILE A 73 2.64 0.25 10.17
N ARG A 74 3.44 -0.79 10.09
CA ARG A 74 3.01 -2.13 9.67
C ARG A 74 3.60 -3.18 10.58
N VAL A 75 2.87 -4.26 10.77
CA VAL A 75 3.41 -5.49 11.37
C VAL A 75 4.52 -6.04 10.47
N GLY A 76 5.53 -6.65 11.10
CA GLY A 76 6.62 -7.33 10.42
C GLY A 76 6.16 -8.58 9.66
N LYS A 77 7.13 -9.40 9.26
CA LYS A 77 6.83 -10.67 8.57
C LYS A 77 6.08 -11.60 9.52
N LEU A 78 5.11 -12.33 8.97
CA LEU A 78 4.39 -13.39 9.69
C LEU A 78 4.82 -14.74 9.13
N SER A 79 4.91 -15.77 10.00
CA SER A 79 5.12 -17.16 9.59
C SER A 79 3.96 -17.67 8.73
N GLU A 80 2.75 -17.31 9.15
CA GLU A 80 1.49 -17.57 8.45
C GLU A 80 0.44 -16.50 8.84
N PRO A 81 -0.56 -16.24 8.01
CA PRO A 81 -1.66 -15.37 8.36
C PRO A 81 -2.46 -15.93 9.54
N PHE A 82 -2.87 -15.08 10.48
CA PHE A 82 -3.75 -15.46 11.58
C PHE A 82 -4.87 -14.43 11.78
N TYR A 83 -5.93 -14.86 12.45
CA TYR A 83 -7.09 -14.03 12.75
C TYR A 83 -7.16 -13.76 14.25
N LEU A 84 -7.31 -12.50 14.63
CA LEU A 84 -7.52 -12.07 16.00
C LEU A 84 -9.01 -12.07 16.35
N GLN A 85 -9.32 -12.53 17.54
CA GLN A 85 -10.68 -12.50 18.11
C GLN A 85 -10.74 -11.57 19.32
N ALA A 86 -11.92 -11.19 19.71
CA ALA A 86 -12.10 -10.39 20.91
C ALA A 86 -11.61 -11.18 22.16
N GLY A 87 -10.74 -10.56 22.92
CA GLY A 87 -10.11 -11.19 24.10
C GLY A 87 -8.74 -11.81 23.82
N ASP A 88 -8.30 -11.87 22.56
CA ASP A 88 -6.95 -12.34 22.26
C ASP A 88 -5.89 -11.34 22.72
N GLU A 89 -4.71 -11.85 23.03
CA GLU A 89 -3.52 -11.09 23.40
C GLU A 89 -2.56 -10.99 22.21
N LEU A 90 -2.10 -9.78 21.90
CA LEU A 90 -1.11 -9.51 20.87
C LEU A 90 0.09 -8.80 21.47
N SER A 91 1.19 -9.51 21.65
CA SER A 91 2.46 -8.93 22.07
C SER A 91 3.20 -8.31 20.89
N ILE A 92 3.58 -7.03 21.00
CA ILE A 92 4.29 -6.30 19.95
C ILE A 92 5.73 -6.06 20.41
N TYR A 93 6.68 -6.53 19.60
CA TYR A 93 8.10 -6.48 19.90
C TYR A 93 8.80 -5.37 19.10
N ALA A 94 9.79 -4.74 19.72
CA ALA A 94 10.66 -3.76 19.07
C ALA A 94 11.70 -4.43 18.16
N GLU A 95 12.12 -5.64 18.52
CA GLU A 95 13.04 -6.47 17.74
C GLU A 95 12.34 -7.01 16.50
N ASP A 96 13.08 -7.11 15.38
CA ASP A 96 12.54 -7.70 14.14
C ASP A 96 12.41 -9.22 14.31
N ILE A 97 11.22 -9.66 14.68
CA ILE A 97 10.86 -11.07 14.81
C ILE A 97 9.88 -11.48 13.72
N VAL A 98 9.88 -12.77 13.39
CA VAL A 98 8.79 -13.35 12.60
C VAL A 98 7.58 -13.52 13.51
N GLY A 99 6.49 -12.84 13.15
CA GLY A 99 5.24 -12.91 13.92
C GLY A 99 4.56 -14.26 13.75
N GLU A 100 3.99 -14.75 14.83
CA GLU A 100 3.33 -16.06 14.85
C GLU A 100 2.28 -16.13 15.96
N LYS A 101 1.49 -17.18 15.88
CA LYS A 101 0.61 -17.62 16.96
C LYS A 101 1.45 -18.47 17.93
N ILE A 102 1.49 -18.09 19.19
CA ILE A 102 2.19 -18.85 20.24
C ILE A 102 1.32 -20.00 20.77
N GLU A 103 0.08 -19.65 21.12
CA GLU A 103 -0.94 -20.59 21.57
C GLU A 103 -2.34 -20.03 21.29
N LYS A 104 -3.38 -20.70 21.72
CA LYS A 104 -4.76 -20.25 21.49
C LYS A 104 -4.99 -18.88 22.15
N GLY A 105 -5.28 -17.90 21.33
CA GLY A 105 -5.56 -16.53 21.78
C GLY A 105 -4.34 -15.68 22.11
N VAL A 106 -3.10 -16.19 21.88
CA VAL A 106 -1.86 -15.47 22.16
C VAL A 106 -1.01 -15.39 20.89
N TYR A 107 -0.63 -14.17 20.53
CA TYR A 107 0.12 -13.89 19.31
C TYR A 107 1.29 -12.95 19.60
N ARG A 108 2.31 -13.00 18.75
CA ARG A 108 3.41 -12.04 18.76
C ARG A 108 3.73 -11.51 17.38
N VAL A 109 4.12 -10.25 17.31
CA VAL A 109 4.53 -9.58 16.06
C VAL A 109 5.62 -8.55 16.34
N SER A 110 6.34 -8.17 15.30
CA SER A 110 7.18 -6.96 15.30
C SER A 110 6.51 -5.83 14.52
N LEU A 111 7.08 -4.63 14.59
CA LEU A 111 6.68 -3.47 13.80
C LEU A 111 7.86 -2.95 12.98
N ASN A 112 7.58 -2.44 11.78
CA ASN A 112 8.57 -1.76 10.95
C ASN A 112 8.98 -0.38 11.51
N GLN A 113 8.26 0.14 12.52
CA GLN A 113 8.50 1.42 13.18
C GLN A 113 8.48 1.23 14.71
N PRO A 114 9.44 0.47 15.30
CA PRO A 114 9.40 0.11 16.73
C PRO A 114 9.56 1.30 17.66
N GLN A 115 10.09 2.43 17.19
CA GLN A 115 10.26 3.65 17.98
C GLN A 115 8.95 4.26 18.49
N ILE A 116 7.79 3.79 18.01
CA ILE A 116 6.50 4.24 18.51
C ILE A 116 6.08 3.52 19.79
N LEU A 117 6.61 2.33 20.07
CA LEU A 117 6.19 1.50 21.22
C LEU A 117 6.35 2.22 22.57
N PRO A 118 7.46 2.91 22.86
CA PRO A 118 7.60 3.65 24.11
C PRO A 118 6.62 4.82 24.28
N MET A 119 5.93 5.23 23.21
CA MET A 119 4.95 6.31 23.26
C MET A 119 3.57 5.82 23.69
N LEU A 120 3.31 4.53 23.64
CA LEU A 120 2.04 3.91 24.02
C LEU A 120 1.92 3.83 25.55
N LYS A 121 0.72 4.10 26.07
CA LYS A 121 0.43 4.04 27.51
C LYS A 121 -0.67 3.02 27.78
N ALA A 122 -0.56 2.32 28.89
CA ALA A 122 -1.59 1.40 29.34
C ALA A 122 -2.97 2.10 29.39
N GLY A 123 -3.97 1.42 28.89
CA GLY A 123 -5.34 1.92 28.77
C GLY A 123 -5.66 2.62 27.45
N GLU A 124 -4.67 3.02 26.64
CA GLU A 124 -4.89 3.60 25.31
C GLU A 124 -5.38 2.56 24.30
N TYR A 125 -5.96 3.04 23.22
CA TYR A 125 -6.43 2.20 22.12
C TYR A 125 -5.48 2.28 20.92
N VAL A 126 -5.19 1.12 20.37
CA VAL A 126 -4.48 0.96 19.09
C VAL A 126 -5.46 0.40 18.07
N TYR A 127 -5.42 0.93 16.87
CA TYR A 127 -6.27 0.51 15.77
C TYR A 127 -5.44 -0.15 14.69
N LEU A 128 -5.83 -1.36 14.30
CA LEU A 128 -5.19 -2.15 13.24
C LEU A 128 -6.14 -2.27 12.07
N TYR A 129 -5.58 -2.57 10.88
CA TYR A 129 -6.32 -2.80 9.65
C TYR A 129 -7.35 -1.70 9.36
N ASP A 130 -6.83 -0.46 9.21
CA ASP A 130 -7.61 0.75 8.93
C ASP A 130 -8.78 0.98 9.92
N GLY A 131 -8.58 0.60 11.18
CA GLY A 131 -9.56 0.78 12.25
C GLY A 131 -10.55 -0.36 12.44
N SER A 132 -10.47 -1.42 11.65
CA SER A 132 -11.37 -2.58 11.76
C SER A 132 -11.14 -3.40 13.03
N ILE A 133 -9.93 -3.38 13.56
CA ILE A 133 -9.56 -4.07 14.80
C ILE A 133 -9.15 -3.01 15.81
N ARG A 134 -9.80 -3.02 16.97
CA ARG A 134 -9.45 -2.17 18.11
C ARG A 134 -8.84 -3.03 19.22
N ALA A 135 -7.62 -2.71 19.61
CA ALA A 135 -6.93 -3.31 20.75
C ALA A 135 -6.71 -2.28 21.86
N ARG A 136 -6.59 -2.74 23.08
CA ARG A 136 -6.27 -1.90 24.24
C ARG A 136 -4.87 -2.24 24.73
N VAL A 137 -4.07 -1.22 24.98
CA VAL A 137 -2.73 -1.39 25.57
C VAL A 137 -2.88 -1.77 27.04
N THR A 138 -2.22 -2.82 27.46
CA THR A 138 -2.19 -3.35 28.84
C THR A 138 -0.91 -2.96 29.55
#